data_18213b5b6c2b7a54419aac9e7042f398
#
_entry.id   18213b5b6c2b7a54419aac9e7042f398
#
_cell.length_a   1.000
_cell.length_b   1.000
_cell.length_c   1.000
_cell.angle_alpha   90.00
_cell.angle_beta   90.00
_cell.angle_gamma   90.00
#
_symmetry.space_group_name_H-M   'P 1'
#
loop_
_entity.id
_entity.type
_entity.pdbx_description
1 polymer ?
#
loop_
_entity_poly.entity_id
_entity_poly.type
_entity_poly.pdbx_seq_one_letter_code
_entity_poly.pdbx_strand_id
1 'polypeptide(L)'
;MVFVNEEWNNTGDIVVYSNYHKYWLDRERKIKNPLFDVFSGRILDLKEGKQTAINYFYNLLNEEICEGVTICVVPSSNAEKTESGIGKLAEKLAENKRINKVYFLQRTKSIDKLAWGGRRDKQIHLETIAAVENMDITDNIILLMDDVTTTGNSLYACKEILMEKGAKQVEMFALGKAI
;
A
#
# COMPACT_ATOMS: atom_id res chain seq x y z
N MET A 1 -0.60 14.86 11.94
CA MET A 1 -0.53 15.20 10.49
C MET A 1 0.41 14.18 9.86
N VAL A 2 0.02 13.59 8.73
CA VAL A 2 0.79 12.56 8.02
C VAL A 2 1.55 13.15 6.84
N PHE A 3 0.92 14.04 6.10
CA PHE A 3 1.49 14.66 4.91
C PHE A 3 1.78 16.14 5.13
N VAL A 4 2.82 16.63 4.45
CA VAL A 4 3.14 18.08 4.38
C VAL A 4 2.05 18.80 3.60
N ASN A 5 1.53 18.20 2.54
CA ASN A 5 0.35 18.71 1.83
C ASN A 5 -0.90 18.55 2.72
N GLU A 6 -1.44 19.67 3.20
CA GLU A 6 -2.59 19.68 4.11
C GLU A 6 -3.86 19.09 3.51
N GLU A 7 -4.06 19.19 2.20
CA GLU A 7 -5.21 18.63 1.50
C GLU A 7 -5.25 17.10 1.54
N TRP A 8 -4.09 16.47 1.76
CA TRP A 8 -3.99 15.01 1.87
C TRP A 8 -4.28 14.48 3.27
N ASN A 9 -4.33 15.34 4.27
CA ASN A 9 -4.62 14.93 5.64
C ASN A 9 -6.13 14.96 5.91
N ASN A 10 -6.59 13.99 6.72
CA ASN A 10 -7.97 13.92 7.19
C ASN A 10 -9.03 13.83 6.07
N THR A 11 -8.67 13.31 4.91
CA THR A 11 -9.63 13.11 3.82
C THR A 11 -10.70 12.08 4.19
N GLY A 12 -10.41 11.19 5.14
CA GLY A 12 -11.25 10.04 5.49
C GLY A 12 -11.29 8.97 4.40
N ASP A 13 -10.69 9.25 3.25
CA ASP A 13 -10.64 8.39 2.07
C ASP A 13 -9.16 8.08 1.71
N ILE A 14 -8.95 7.36 0.62
CA ILE A 14 -7.62 6.98 0.15
C ILE A 14 -7.03 8.14 -0.65
N VAL A 15 -5.87 8.64 -0.20
CA VAL A 15 -5.04 9.54 -0.99
C VAL A 15 -4.37 8.74 -2.11
N VAL A 16 -4.56 9.15 -3.34
CA VAL A 16 -3.99 8.49 -4.52
C VAL A 16 -3.06 9.45 -5.22
N TYR A 17 -1.80 9.02 -5.46
CA TYR A 17 -0.82 9.87 -6.13
C TYR A 17 -1.15 10.09 -7.60
N SER A 18 -1.46 9.00 -8.36
CA SER A 18 -1.79 9.09 -9.78
C SER A 18 -2.64 7.90 -10.25
N ASN A 19 -3.08 7.94 -11.50
CA ASN A 19 -3.73 6.82 -12.14
C ASN A 19 -2.72 5.72 -12.49
N TYR A 20 -3.18 4.46 -12.44
CA TYR A 20 -2.43 3.31 -12.87
C TYR A 20 -3.14 2.60 -14.03
N HIS A 21 -2.46 2.49 -15.16
CA HIS A 21 -2.94 1.79 -16.34
C HIS A 21 -2.26 0.42 -16.45
N LYS A 22 -3.04 -0.65 -16.56
CA LYS A 22 -2.48 -1.99 -16.79
C LYS A 22 -1.74 -2.02 -18.12
N TYR A 23 -0.63 -2.78 -18.19
CA TYR A 23 0.14 -2.92 -19.43
C TYR A 23 -0.67 -3.63 -20.53
N TRP A 24 -1.43 -4.68 -20.17
CA TRP A 24 -2.28 -5.42 -21.09
C TRP A 24 -3.75 -5.08 -20.87
N LEU A 25 -4.46 -4.69 -21.92
CA LEU A 25 -5.93 -4.71 -21.98
C LEU A 25 -6.44 -6.15 -22.03
N ASP A 26 -5.82 -6.97 -22.91
CA ASP A 26 -6.08 -8.39 -23.00
C ASP A 26 -4.72 -9.11 -23.08
N ARG A 27 -4.39 -9.87 -22.03
CA ARG A 27 -3.11 -10.56 -21.93
C ARG A 27 -3.04 -11.78 -22.86
N GLU A 28 -4.16 -12.48 -23.07
CA GLU A 28 -4.23 -13.67 -23.92
C GLU A 28 -4.03 -13.30 -25.38
N ARG A 29 -4.70 -12.25 -25.82
CA ARG A 29 -4.60 -11.69 -27.19
C ARG A 29 -3.40 -10.76 -27.39
N LYS A 30 -2.60 -10.54 -26.35
CA LYS A 30 -1.43 -9.63 -26.35
C LYS A 30 -1.77 -8.19 -26.79
N ILE A 31 -2.97 -7.72 -26.46
CA ILE A 31 -3.39 -6.34 -26.76
C ILE A 31 -2.86 -5.42 -25.67
N LYS A 32 -1.92 -4.54 -26.04
CA LYS A 32 -1.35 -3.54 -25.14
C LYS A 32 -2.36 -2.43 -24.86
N ASN A 33 -2.31 -1.90 -23.64
CA ASN A 33 -3.10 -0.72 -23.28
C ASN A 33 -2.43 0.54 -23.87
N PRO A 34 -3.08 1.30 -24.75
CA PRO A 34 -2.53 2.53 -25.29
C PRO A 34 -2.34 3.64 -24.23
N LEU A 35 -3.03 3.55 -23.09
CA LEU A 35 -2.92 4.49 -21.98
C LEU A 35 -1.79 4.12 -21.01
N PHE A 36 -1.09 2.97 -21.23
CA PHE A 36 0.03 2.58 -20.38
C PHE A 36 1.16 3.61 -20.48
N ASP A 37 1.48 4.24 -19.37
CA ASP A 37 2.42 5.35 -19.27
C ASP A 37 3.69 5.00 -18.47
N VAL A 38 4.61 5.96 -18.39
CA VAL A 38 5.88 5.81 -17.66
C VAL A 38 5.63 5.59 -16.16
N PHE A 39 4.67 6.27 -15.56
CA PHE A 39 4.34 6.12 -14.14
C PHE A 39 3.84 4.71 -13.84
N SER A 40 2.92 4.19 -14.67
CA SER A 40 2.44 2.81 -14.56
C SER A 40 3.58 1.80 -14.73
N GLY A 41 4.52 2.06 -15.63
CA GLY A 41 5.75 1.26 -15.78
C GLY A 41 6.61 1.26 -14.53
N ARG A 42 6.78 2.41 -13.87
CA ARG A 42 7.51 2.50 -12.60
C ARG A 42 6.83 1.71 -11.47
N ILE A 43 5.49 1.69 -11.41
CA ILE A 43 4.77 0.85 -10.45
C ILE A 43 5.02 -0.63 -10.73
N LEU A 44 5.08 -1.09 -11.99
CA LEU A 44 5.44 -2.47 -12.30
C LEU A 44 6.87 -2.80 -11.87
N ASP A 45 7.83 -1.92 -12.14
CA ASP A 45 9.21 -2.07 -11.69
C ASP A 45 9.31 -2.12 -10.16
N LEU A 46 8.51 -1.31 -9.45
CA LEU A 46 8.42 -1.37 -7.99
C LEU A 46 7.88 -2.73 -7.51
N LYS A 47 6.82 -3.25 -8.14
CA LYS A 47 6.26 -4.58 -7.81
C LYS A 47 7.28 -5.72 -7.99
N GLU A 48 8.23 -5.56 -8.93
CA GLU A 48 9.36 -6.45 -9.14
C GLU A 48 10.52 -6.19 -8.15
N GLY A 49 10.43 -5.16 -7.33
CA GLY A 49 11.45 -4.80 -6.33
C GLY A 49 12.70 -4.13 -6.93
N LYS A 50 12.60 -3.55 -8.13
CA LYS A 50 13.73 -2.87 -8.79
C LYS A 50 14.16 -1.63 -8.00
N GLN A 51 15.45 -1.54 -7.68
CA GLN A 51 16.03 -0.45 -6.89
C GLN A 51 15.81 0.92 -7.53
N THR A 52 15.83 1.00 -8.86
CA THR A 52 15.57 2.25 -9.60
C THR A 52 14.17 2.81 -9.35
N ALA A 53 13.16 1.92 -9.27
CA ALA A 53 11.79 2.31 -8.98
C ALA A 53 11.63 2.70 -7.50
N ILE A 54 12.27 1.96 -6.57
CA ILE A 54 12.29 2.29 -5.14
C ILE A 54 12.88 3.69 -4.95
N ASN A 55 14.02 4.00 -5.58
CA ASN A 55 14.65 5.32 -5.48
C ASN A 55 13.78 6.42 -6.11
N TYR A 56 13.13 6.14 -7.23
CA TYR A 56 12.21 7.08 -7.88
C TYR A 56 11.07 7.48 -6.94
N PHE A 57 10.36 6.51 -6.37
CA PHE A 57 9.24 6.80 -5.47
C PHE A 57 9.68 7.34 -4.12
N TYR A 58 10.87 6.95 -3.63
CA TYR A 58 11.45 7.57 -2.44
C TYR A 58 11.66 9.07 -2.64
N ASN A 59 12.31 9.49 -3.74
CA ASN A 59 12.55 10.90 -4.02
C ASN A 59 11.24 11.69 -4.21
N LEU A 60 10.19 11.02 -4.69
CA LEU A 60 8.87 11.62 -4.89
C LEU A 60 8.12 11.86 -3.59
N LEU A 61 8.27 10.96 -2.59
CA LEU A 61 7.45 10.94 -1.39
C LEU A 61 8.16 11.42 -0.13
N ASN A 62 9.50 11.38 -0.09
CA ASN A 62 10.21 11.60 1.16
C ASN A 62 9.95 12.98 1.77
N GLU A 63 9.85 14.03 0.96
CA GLU A 63 9.56 15.39 1.43
C GLU A 63 8.07 15.64 1.69
N GLU A 64 7.20 14.76 1.21
CA GLU A 64 5.75 14.87 1.38
C GLU A 64 5.24 14.22 2.67
N ILE A 65 6.04 13.35 3.32
CA ILE A 65 5.64 12.62 4.52
C ILE A 65 6.31 13.27 5.74
N CYS A 66 5.51 13.64 6.75
CA CYS A 66 5.97 14.25 7.98
C CYS A 66 6.90 13.33 8.80
N GLU A 67 7.79 13.94 9.59
CA GLU A 67 8.62 13.22 10.59
C GLU A 67 7.75 12.67 11.72
N GLY A 68 8.20 11.61 12.37
CA GLY A 68 7.51 10.97 13.49
C GLY A 68 6.30 10.11 13.13
N VAL A 69 5.92 10.07 11.84
CA VAL A 69 4.84 9.20 11.35
C VAL A 69 5.26 7.74 11.38
N THR A 70 4.36 6.86 11.78
CA THR A 70 4.56 5.40 11.69
C THR A 70 4.17 4.92 10.30
N ILE A 71 5.04 4.15 9.65
CA ILE A 71 4.79 3.62 8.31
C ILE A 71 4.44 2.13 8.37
N CYS A 72 3.29 1.78 7.80
CA CYS A 72 2.81 0.41 7.57
C CYS A 72 2.49 0.19 6.09
N VAL A 73 2.48 -1.06 5.63
CA VAL A 73 2.03 -1.42 4.28
C VAL A 73 0.91 -2.45 4.31
N VAL A 74 0.10 -2.43 3.26
CA VAL A 74 -0.85 -3.51 2.99
C VAL A 74 -0.07 -4.78 2.63
N PRO A 75 -0.29 -5.92 3.30
CA PRO A 75 0.43 -7.15 2.99
C PRO A 75 0.02 -7.70 1.62
N SER A 76 0.96 -8.39 0.96
CA SER A 76 0.72 -9.07 -0.31
C SER A 76 -0.52 -9.98 -0.24
N SER A 77 -1.18 -10.21 -1.38
CA SER A 77 -2.24 -11.24 -1.48
C SER A 77 -1.70 -12.67 -1.32
N ASN A 78 -0.42 -12.89 -1.52
CA ASN A 78 0.27 -14.16 -1.30
C ASN A 78 0.91 -14.16 0.09
N ALA A 79 0.45 -15.07 0.99
CA ALA A 79 0.95 -15.19 2.35
C ALA A 79 2.42 -15.66 2.44
N GLU A 80 2.92 -16.34 1.41
CA GLU A 80 4.33 -16.77 1.36
C GLU A 80 5.28 -15.61 1.00
N LYS A 81 4.74 -14.53 0.43
CA LYS A 81 5.54 -13.37 0.03
C LYS A 81 5.69 -12.40 1.20
N THR A 82 6.78 -12.54 1.95
CA THR A 82 7.10 -11.72 3.13
C THR A 82 7.63 -10.33 2.77
N GLU A 83 8.24 -10.17 1.60
CA GLU A 83 8.77 -8.89 1.11
C GLU A 83 8.03 -8.44 -0.15
N SER A 84 7.85 -7.13 -0.29
CA SER A 84 7.26 -6.51 -1.48
C SER A 84 8.01 -5.24 -1.86
N GLY A 85 7.87 -4.80 -3.11
CA GLY A 85 8.50 -3.55 -3.54
C GLY A 85 7.98 -2.35 -2.77
N ILE A 86 6.67 -2.31 -2.47
CA ILE A 86 6.10 -1.25 -1.61
C ILE A 86 6.64 -1.35 -0.18
N GLY A 87 6.88 -2.55 0.35
CA GLY A 87 7.52 -2.75 1.64
C GLY A 87 8.93 -2.17 1.68
N LYS A 88 9.77 -2.49 0.70
CA LYS A 88 11.13 -1.94 0.58
C LYS A 88 11.16 -0.42 0.44
N LEU A 89 10.21 0.15 -0.29
CA LEU A 89 10.04 1.61 -0.37
C LEU A 89 9.67 2.19 1.00
N ALA A 90 8.72 1.58 1.69
CA ALA A 90 8.24 2.01 3.00
C ALA A 90 9.35 1.92 4.07
N GLU A 91 10.16 0.85 4.08
CA GLU A 91 11.34 0.74 4.95
C GLU A 91 12.33 1.88 4.71
N LYS A 92 12.65 2.15 3.44
CA LYS A 92 13.53 3.26 3.09
C LYS A 92 12.97 4.63 3.51
N LEU A 93 11.66 4.85 3.38
CA LEU A 93 10.99 6.06 3.86
C LEU A 93 11.04 6.16 5.40
N ALA A 94 10.94 5.03 6.09
CA ALA A 94 10.99 4.99 7.55
C ALA A 94 12.37 5.35 8.14
N GLU A 95 13.46 5.12 7.40
CA GLU A 95 14.81 5.48 7.83
C GLU A 95 14.98 7.01 8.08
N ASN A 96 14.16 7.84 7.42
CA ASN A 96 14.23 9.28 7.56
C ASN A 96 13.29 9.80 8.66
N LYS A 97 13.70 9.62 9.93
CA LYS A 97 13.03 10.14 11.14
C LYS A 97 11.56 9.71 11.28
N ARG A 98 11.18 8.54 10.77
CA ARG A 98 9.85 7.95 10.88
C ARG A 98 9.93 6.61 11.62
N ILE A 99 8.79 6.08 12.05
CA ILE A 99 8.72 4.84 12.82
C ILE A 99 8.47 3.68 11.88
N ASN A 100 9.38 2.71 11.86
CA ASN A 100 9.25 1.51 11.03
C ASN A 100 8.33 0.48 11.71
N LYS A 101 7.12 0.32 11.18
CA LYS A 101 6.17 -0.76 11.45
C LYS A 101 5.65 -1.36 10.13
N VAL A 102 6.50 -1.35 9.11
CA VAL A 102 6.16 -1.72 7.72
C VAL A 102 5.46 -3.07 7.66
N TYR A 103 5.96 -4.06 8.36
CA TYR A 103 5.41 -5.42 8.36
C TYR A 103 4.58 -5.75 9.61
N PHE A 104 3.97 -4.73 10.24
CA PHE A 104 3.04 -4.93 11.36
C PHE A 104 1.81 -5.75 10.97
N LEU A 105 1.36 -5.63 9.74
CA LEU A 105 0.27 -6.43 9.18
C LEU A 105 0.83 -7.56 8.32
N GLN A 106 0.30 -8.76 8.51
CA GLN A 106 0.71 -9.96 7.77
C GLN A 106 -0.49 -10.68 7.18
N ARG A 107 -0.29 -11.26 5.98
CA ARG A 107 -1.27 -12.14 5.35
C ARG A 107 -1.15 -13.54 5.94
N THR A 108 -2.21 -14.04 6.57
CA THR A 108 -2.25 -15.37 7.20
C THR A 108 -2.65 -16.47 6.23
N LYS A 109 -3.43 -16.12 5.19
CA LYS A 109 -3.86 -17.03 4.12
C LYS A 109 -3.79 -16.31 2.79
N SER A 110 -3.23 -16.95 1.77
CA SER A 110 -3.20 -16.41 0.40
C SER A 110 -4.63 -16.24 -0.14
N ILE A 111 -4.87 -15.12 -0.81
CA ILE A 111 -6.12 -14.88 -1.53
C ILE A 111 -5.86 -15.22 -3.00
N ASP A 112 -6.53 -16.26 -3.50
CA ASP A 112 -6.42 -16.64 -4.90
C ASP A 112 -7.09 -15.60 -5.81
N LYS A 113 -6.36 -15.13 -6.80
CA LYS A 113 -6.84 -14.08 -7.72
C LYS A 113 -8.00 -14.55 -8.60
N LEU A 114 -8.18 -15.86 -8.76
CA LEU A 114 -9.14 -16.49 -9.67
C LEU A 114 -10.32 -17.18 -8.95
N ALA A 115 -10.12 -17.70 -7.74
CA ALA A 115 -11.09 -18.56 -7.08
C ALA A 115 -12.36 -17.84 -6.58
N TRP A 116 -12.35 -16.52 -6.46
CA TRP A 116 -13.41 -15.76 -5.81
C TRP A 116 -14.25 -14.91 -6.76
N GLY A 117 -14.28 -15.22 -8.04
CA GLY A 117 -15.18 -14.56 -8.99
C GLY A 117 -15.15 -13.02 -8.95
N GLY A 118 -14.01 -12.44 -8.62
CA GLY A 118 -13.84 -10.98 -8.51
C GLY A 118 -14.34 -10.37 -7.20
N ARG A 119 -14.90 -11.12 -6.27
CA ARG A 119 -15.29 -10.61 -4.94
C ARG A 119 -14.07 -10.49 -4.03
N ARG A 120 -13.35 -9.40 -4.17
CA ARG A 120 -12.40 -8.91 -3.16
C ARG A 120 -13.14 -7.93 -2.26
N ASP A 121 -14.11 -8.42 -1.52
CA ASP A 121 -14.75 -7.59 -0.53
C ASP A 121 -13.83 -7.36 0.69
N LYS A 122 -14.14 -6.35 1.46
CA LYS A 122 -13.39 -6.00 2.68
C LYS A 122 -13.31 -7.18 3.66
N GLN A 123 -14.33 -8.02 3.72
CA GLN A 123 -14.45 -9.13 4.66
C GLN A 123 -13.34 -10.17 4.45
N ILE A 124 -13.02 -10.54 3.21
CA ILE A 124 -11.90 -11.47 2.92
C ILE A 124 -10.57 -10.95 3.45
N HIS A 125 -10.35 -9.64 3.34
CA HIS A 125 -9.13 -9.04 3.86
C HIS A 125 -9.09 -9.09 5.39
N LEU A 126 -10.20 -8.80 6.07
CA LEU A 126 -10.31 -8.91 7.53
C LEU A 126 -10.06 -10.34 8.03
N GLU A 127 -10.53 -11.35 7.30
CA GLU A 127 -10.36 -12.77 7.66
C GLU A 127 -8.97 -13.33 7.40
N THR A 128 -8.17 -12.65 6.55
CA THR A 128 -6.87 -13.16 6.07
C THR A 128 -5.69 -12.25 6.38
N ILE A 129 -5.90 -11.15 7.07
CA ILE A 129 -4.85 -10.26 7.56
C ILE A 129 -4.88 -10.25 9.09
N ALA A 130 -3.71 -10.36 9.71
CA ALA A 130 -3.55 -10.23 11.14
C ALA A 130 -2.42 -9.24 11.48
N ALA A 131 -2.53 -8.62 12.66
CA ALA A 131 -1.46 -7.86 13.26
C ALA A 131 -0.42 -8.83 13.88
N VAL A 132 0.86 -8.48 13.76
CA VAL A 132 1.94 -9.21 14.43
C VAL A 132 1.82 -8.99 15.94
N GLU A 133 1.83 -10.09 16.71
CA GLU A 133 1.93 -10.03 18.15
C GLU A 133 3.28 -9.42 18.56
N ASN A 134 3.37 -8.79 19.70
CA ASN A 134 4.59 -8.16 20.25
C ASN A 134 5.08 -6.88 19.54
N MET A 135 4.28 -6.28 18.69
CA MET A 135 4.52 -4.93 18.18
C MET A 135 3.44 -3.99 18.68
N ASP A 136 3.85 -2.88 19.30
CA ASP A 136 2.92 -1.85 19.78
C ASP A 136 2.81 -0.70 18.77
N ILE A 137 1.58 -0.26 18.54
CA ILE A 137 1.22 0.91 17.70
C ILE A 137 0.24 1.84 18.42
N THR A 138 0.05 1.63 19.73
CA THR A 138 -0.86 2.46 20.53
C THR A 138 -0.51 3.94 20.41
N ASP A 139 -1.53 4.77 20.22
CA ASP A 139 -1.42 6.22 20.02
C ASP A 139 -0.60 6.68 18.79
N ASN A 140 -0.17 5.77 17.93
CA ASN A 140 0.58 6.13 16.74
C ASN A 140 -0.31 6.77 15.66
N ILE A 141 0.26 7.76 14.96
CA ILE A 141 -0.28 8.29 13.71
C ILE A 141 0.36 7.49 12.58
N ILE A 142 -0.44 6.79 11.80
CA ILE A 142 0.02 5.80 10.81
C ILE A 142 -0.25 6.27 9.38
N LEU A 143 0.76 6.17 8.53
CA LEU A 143 0.63 6.14 7.08
C LEU A 143 0.56 4.67 6.63
N LEU A 144 -0.59 4.26 6.12
CA LEU A 144 -0.82 2.95 5.54
C LEU A 144 -0.68 3.02 4.02
N MET A 145 0.32 2.32 3.45
CA MET A 145 0.67 2.41 2.04
C MET A 145 0.31 1.16 1.26
N ASP A 146 -0.12 1.35 0.01
CA ASP A 146 -0.27 0.29 -1.00
C ASP A 146 0.33 0.75 -2.34
N ASP A 147 0.69 -0.18 -3.21
CA ASP A 147 1.20 0.16 -4.56
C ASP A 147 0.08 0.56 -5.51
N VAL A 148 -0.99 -0.23 -5.60
CA VAL A 148 -2.14 0.04 -6.48
C VAL A 148 -3.44 -0.36 -5.78
N THR A 149 -4.36 0.58 -5.74
CA THR A 149 -5.72 0.32 -5.28
C THR A 149 -6.71 0.26 -6.46
N THR A 150 -7.78 -0.51 -6.29
CA THR A 150 -8.96 -0.53 -7.17
C THR A 150 -10.17 -0.01 -6.41
N THR A 151 -10.73 -0.82 -5.54
CA THR A 151 -11.87 -0.50 -4.68
C THR A 151 -11.47 0.02 -3.30
N GLY A 152 -10.19 -0.13 -2.92
CA GLY A 152 -9.70 0.23 -1.59
C GLY A 152 -9.97 -0.81 -0.49
N ASN A 153 -10.62 -1.92 -0.78
CA ASN A 153 -11.05 -2.88 0.24
C ASN A 153 -9.90 -3.40 1.14
N SER A 154 -8.72 -3.62 0.57
CA SER A 154 -7.53 -4.01 1.34
C SER A 154 -7.07 -2.92 2.30
N LEU A 155 -7.04 -1.67 1.83
CA LEU A 155 -6.68 -0.50 2.65
C LEU A 155 -7.68 -0.27 3.78
N TYR A 156 -8.99 -0.33 3.48
CA TYR A 156 -10.03 -0.17 4.50
C TYR A 156 -9.99 -1.29 5.55
N ALA A 157 -9.77 -2.54 5.15
CA ALA A 157 -9.62 -3.66 6.08
C ALA A 157 -8.38 -3.48 6.99
N CYS A 158 -7.24 -3.13 6.41
CA CYS A 158 -6.02 -2.87 7.17
C CYS A 158 -6.19 -1.69 8.13
N LYS A 159 -6.84 -0.59 7.70
CA LYS A 159 -7.16 0.55 8.58
C LYS A 159 -7.98 0.13 9.78
N GLU A 160 -9.01 -0.70 9.59
CA GLU A 160 -9.85 -1.21 10.68
C GLU A 160 -9.02 -2.00 11.69
N ILE A 161 -8.19 -2.95 11.23
CA ILE A 161 -7.30 -3.73 12.10
C ILE A 161 -6.33 -2.81 12.87
N LEU A 162 -5.73 -1.82 12.22
CA LEU A 162 -4.81 -0.88 12.86
C LEU A 162 -5.51 -0.04 13.94
N MET A 163 -6.73 0.45 13.67
CA MET A 163 -7.53 1.20 14.64
C MET A 163 -7.94 0.34 15.84
N GLU A 164 -8.34 -0.92 15.62
CA GLU A 164 -8.62 -1.88 16.68
C GLU A 164 -7.40 -2.21 17.56
N LYS A 165 -6.19 -2.11 16.98
CA LYS A 165 -4.92 -2.29 17.69
C LYS A 165 -4.41 -1.03 18.39
N GLY A 166 -5.23 0.02 18.44
CA GLY A 166 -4.95 1.23 19.24
C GLY A 166 -4.25 2.36 18.49
N ALA A 167 -4.15 2.29 17.16
CA ALA A 167 -3.66 3.44 16.39
C ALA A 167 -4.53 4.67 16.64
N LYS A 168 -3.90 5.84 16.82
CA LYS A 168 -4.62 7.11 17.04
C LYS A 168 -5.29 7.61 15.75
N GLN A 169 -4.61 7.44 14.62
CA GLN A 169 -5.05 7.91 13.31
C GLN A 169 -4.39 7.05 12.23
N VAL A 170 -5.12 6.72 11.18
CA VAL A 170 -4.60 6.00 10.01
C VAL A 170 -5.01 6.74 8.74
N GLU A 171 -4.02 7.26 8.03
CA GLU A 171 -4.19 7.81 6.69
C GLU A 171 -3.82 6.75 5.65
N MET A 172 -4.69 6.57 4.67
CA MET A 172 -4.53 5.57 3.61
C MET A 172 -3.96 6.21 2.36
N PHE A 173 -2.94 5.60 1.79
CA PHE A 173 -2.24 6.09 0.59
C PHE A 173 -2.01 4.97 -0.41
N ALA A 174 -2.20 5.26 -1.69
CA ALA A 174 -1.81 4.39 -2.79
C ALA A 174 -1.01 5.17 -3.85
N LEU A 175 0.05 4.57 -4.39
CA LEU A 175 0.79 5.16 -5.50
C LEU A 175 -0.08 5.29 -6.74
N GLY A 176 -0.91 4.29 -7.03
CA GLY A 176 -1.78 4.30 -8.19
C GLY A 176 -3.21 3.84 -7.95
N LYS A 177 -4.18 4.46 -8.62
CA LYS A 177 -5.54 3.94 -8.74
C LYS A 177 -5.72 3.28 -10.09
N ALA A 178 -6.06 1.99 -10.08
CA ALA A 178 -6.33 1.26 -11.33
C ALA A 178 -7.62 1.76 -11.99
N ILE A 179 -7.52 2.13 -13.27
CA ILE A 179 -8.58 2.55 -14.16
C ILE A 179 -8.56 1.74 -15.46
#